data_44681e003deb833c282419d6b43a3800
#
_entry.id   44681e003deb833c282419d6b43a3800
#
_cell.length_a   1.000
_cell.length_b   1.000
_cell.length_c   1.000
_cell.angle_alpha   90.00
_cell.angle_beta   90.00
_cell.angle_gamma   90.00
#
_symmetry.space_group_name_H-M   'P 1'
#
loop_
_entity.id
_entity.type
_entity.pdbx_description
1 polymer ?
#
loop_
_entity_poly.entity_id
_entity_poly.type
_entity_poly.pdbx_seq_one_letter_code
_entity_poly.pdbx_strand_id
1 'polypeptide(L)'
;SRGLGDVYKRQVSDSGSGGNVDGFGGHLTSESYTGNVFRGCRAWYNSDDGFDLINCKAAFTIDNCWSFLNGYTKEGDKAGDGTGFKSGGYGMSDNPKVPKVIPMHIVQYCLAYKNKNKGFYANHHLGGIAWYNNTGYRNPSNFCMLNRKSASEKVDVPGYGHIIKNNISYMPRSAGKHLIDVDETLCEIVNNSFAPESYELTSADFISLEDTELMNPRQADGTLPDIGFLKITASSMLYGKGMGYEAGGQVPVPDED
;
A
#
# COMPACT_ATOMS: atom_id res chain seq x y z
N SER A 1 -6.16 13.08 -12.54
CA SER A 1 -7.35 13.47 -11.76
C SER A 1 -7.03 13.37 -10.29
N ARG A 2 -7.18 14.45 -9.56
CA ARG A 2 -7.11 14.49 -8.09
C ARG A 2 -8.46 14.00 -7.57
N GLY A 3 -8.55 12.77 -7.10
CA GLY A 3 -9.77 12.23 -6.51
C GLY A 3 -9.61 12.05 -5.01
N LEU A 4 -10.36 12.81 -4.22
CA LEU A 4 -10.70 12.45 -2.86
C LEU A 4 -11.88 11.49 -2.95
N GLY A 5 -11.78 10.28 -2.41
CA GLY A 5 -12.88 9.32 -2.55
C GLY A 5 -12.83 8.17 -1.56
N ASP A 6 -14.00 7.67 -1.27
CA ASP A 6 -14.21 6.46 -0.51
C ASP A 6 -14.84 5.41 -1.41
N VAL A 7 -14.22 4.24 -1.49
CA VAL A 7 -14.76 3.10 -2.24
C VAL A 7 -14.86 1.90 -1.31
N TYR A 8 -16.08 1.38 -1.17
CA TYR A 8 -16.31 0.21 -0.33
C TYR A 8 -17.41 -0.69 -0.88
N LYS A 9 -17.39 -1.95 -0.45
CA LYS A 9 -18.39 -2.98 -0.81
C LYS A 9 -18.52 -3.26 -2.32
N ARG A 10 -17.47 -3.15 -3.08
CA ARG A 10 -17.45 -3.70 -4.43
C ARG A 10 -17.27 -5.22 -4.34
N GLN A 11 -18.37 -5.96 -4.44
CA GLN A 11 -18.41 -7.38 -4.04
C GLN A 11 -18.61 -8.37 -5.19
N VAL A 12 -19.07 -7.92 -6.35
CA VAL A 12 -19.46 -8.79 -7.45
C VAL A 12 -18.66 -8.45 -8.70
N SER A 13 -18.01 -9.44 -9.29
CA SER A 13 -17.47 -9.38 -10.64
C SER A 13 -18.35 -10.20 -11.59
N ASP A 14 -18.22 -9.98 -12.89
CA ASP A 14 -18.93 -10.74 -13.93
C ASP A 14 -18.68 -12.26 -13.83
N SER A 15 -17.50 -12.64 -13.30
CA SER A 15 -17.15 -14.04 -13.05
C SER A 15 -17.76 -14.63 -11.76
N GLY A 16 -18.36 -13.80 -10.91
CA GLY A 16 -18.88 -14.21 -9.60
C GLY A 16 -17.81 -14.55 -8.56
N SER A 17 -16.52 -14.50 -8.91
CA SER A 17 -15.40 -14.84 -8.02
C SER A 17 -15.01 -13.70 -7.06
N GLY A 18 -15.48 -12.47 -7.32
CA GLY A 18 -15.06 -11.26 -6.63
C GLY A 18 -13.68 -10.74 -7.03
N GLY A 19 -12.94 -11.42 -7.89
CA GLY A 19 -11.68 -10.96 -8.43
C GLY A 19 -11.87 -9.79 -9.42
N ASN A 20 -10.86 -8.93 -9.56
CA ASN A 20 -10.88 -7.70 -10.37
C ASN A 20 -12.00 -6.70 -9.99
N VAL A 21 -12.41 -6.69 -8.73
CA VAL A 21 -13.38 -5.73 -8.18
C VAL A 21 -12.66 -4.88 -7.14
N ASP A 22 -11.69 -4.10 -7.65
CA ASP A 22 -10.84 -3.24 -6.86
C ASP A 22 -11.55 -1.98 -6.39
N GLY A 23 -11.05 -1.38 -5.32
CA GLY A 23 -11.47 -0.06 -4.88
C GLY A 23 -11.07 1.01 -5.90
N PHE A 24 -9.78 1.13 -6.15
CA PHE A 24 -9.20 2.11 -7.07
C PHE A 24 -8.23 1.43 -8.04
N GLY A 25 -8.41 1.63 -9.34
CA GLY A 25 -7.52 1.14 -10.39
C GLY A 25 -6.78 2.27 -11.09
N GLY A 26 -5.45 2.17 -11.18
CA GLY A 26 -4.57 3.14 -11.85
C GLY A 26 -3.94 2.58 -13.13
N HIS A 27 -4.75 2.01 -14.02
CA HIS A 27 -4.28 1.30 -15.22
C HIS A 27 -3.97 2.26 -16.38
N LEU A 28 -2.89 3.03 -16.28
CA LEU A 28 -2.48 3.97 -17.33
C LEU A 28 -1.93 3.24 -18.56
N THR A 29 -2.51 3.52 -19.72
CA THR A 29 -2.19 2.83 -20.97
C THR A 29 -1.11 3.50 -21.81
N SER A 30 -0.67 4.71 -21.45
CA SER A 30 0.38 5.48 -22.13
C SER A 30 1.50 5.87 -21.18
N GLU A 31 2.73 5.80 -21.66
CA GLU A 31 3.93 6.25 -20.95
C GLU A 31 4.01 7.80 -20.83
N SER A 32 3.22 8.53 -21.62
CA SER A 32 3.21 9.99 -21.64
C SER A 32 2.38 10.63 -20.53
N TYR A 33 1.61 9.85 -19.79
CA TYR A 33 0.77 10.39 -18.72
C TYR A 33 1.62 10.74 -17.50
N THR A 34 1.47 11.94 -16.99
CA THR A 34 2.23 12.47 -15.83
C THR A 34 1.30 13.02 -14.76
N GLY A 35 1.81 13.18 -13.55
CA GLY A 35 1.07 13.78 -12.45
C GLY A 35 -0.12 12.95 -11.94
N ASN A 36 -0.09 11.62 -12.13
CA ASN A 36 -1.18 10.75 -11.73
C ASN A 36 -1.09 10.47 -10.24
N VAL A 37 -2.14 10.78 -9.49
CA VAL A 37 -2.16 10.69 -8.03
C VAL A 37 -3.51 10.20 -7.52
N PHE A 38 -3.49 9.23 -6.61
CA PHE A 38 -4.56 9.04 -5.63
C PHE A 38 -4.11 9.66 -4.32
N ARG A 39 -4.90 10.57 -3.77
CA ARG A 39 -4.58 11.23 -2.50
C ARG A 39 -5.79 11.28 -1.59
N GLY A 40 -5.58 10.96 -0.31
CA GLY A 40 -6.62 11.02 0.70
C GLY A 40 -7.80 10.09 0.43
N CYS A 41 -7.57 8.97 -0.24
CA CYS A 41 -8.62 8.00 -0.58
C CYS A 41 -8.70 6.88 0.45
N ARG A 42 -9.90 6.29 0.60
CA ARG A 42 -10.12 5.10 1.43
C ARG A 42 -10.75 3.98 0.61
N ALA A 43 -10.23 2.75 0.77
CA ALA A 43 -10.77 1.54 0.14
C ALA A 43 -10.94 0.45 1.20
N TRP A 44 -12.19 -0.05 1.39
CA TRP A 44 -12.45 -1.09 2.37
C TRP A 44 -13.63 -1.98 1.99
N TYR A 45 -13.57 -3.24 2.43
CA TYR A 45 -14.56 -4.27 2.10
C TYR A 45 -14.79 -4.43 0.59
N ASN A 46 -13.80 -4.11 -0.24
CA ASN A 46 -13.85 -4.50 -1.64
C ASN A 46 -13.46 -5.98 -1.75
N SER A 47 -14.05 -6.71 -2.71
CA SER A 47 -13.80 -8.14 -2.80
C SER A 47 -12.41 -8.47 -3.32
N ASP A 48 -11.82 -7.59 -4.11
CA ASP A 48 -10.44 -7.72 -4.56
C ASP A 48 -9.55 -6.66 -3.88
N ASP A 49 -8.63 -6.05 -4.57
CA ASP A 49 -7.63 -5.16 -3.98
C ASP A 49 -8.20 -3.79 -3.60
N GLY A 50 -7.61 -3.13 -2.61
CA GLY A 50 -7.98 -1.75 -2.28
C GLY A 50 -7.52 -0.78 -3.35
N PHE A 51 -6.25 -0.88 -3.75
CA PHE A 51 -5.63 -0.11 -4.83
C PHE A 51 -4.87 -1.06 -5.75
N ASP A 52 -5.07 -0.96 -7.07
CA ASP A 52 -4.38 -1.77 -8.07
C ASP A 52 -3.74 -0.89 -9.16
N LEU A 53 -2.43 -1.00 -9.33
CA LEU A 53 -1.64 -0.37 -10.39
C LEU A 53 -1.09 -1.39 -11.40
N ILE A 54 -1.67 -2.58 -11.48
CA ILE A 54 -1.22 -3.57 -12.47
C ILE A 54 -1.31 -3.00 -13.89
N ASN A 55 -0.32 -3.29 -14.72
CA ASN A 55 -0.23 -2.82 -16.12
C ASN A 55 -0.17 -1.30 -16.30
N CYS A 56 0.12 -0.56 -15.24
CA CYS A 56 0.29 0.90 -15.29
C CYS A 56 1.60 1.26 -16.03
N LYS A 57 1.49 2.00 -17.15
CA LYS A 57 2.64 2.32 -18.01
C LYS A 57 3.31 3.65 -17.69
N ALA A 58 2.77 4.43 -16.78
CA ALA A 58 3.35 5.71 -16.37
C ALA A 58 3.47 5.76 -14.84
N ALA A 59 4.32 6.64 -14.35
CA ALA A 59 4.50 6.84 -12.91
C ALA A 59 3.18 7.25 -12.23
N PHE A 60 2.94 6.67 -11.07
CA PHE A 60 1.75 6.90 -10.27
C PHE A 60 2.14 7.09 -8.81
N THR A 61 1.51 8.04 -8.15
CA THR A 61 1.68 8.26 -6.72
C THR A 61 0.40 7.91 -5.97
N ILE A 62 0.52 7.08 -4.93
CA ILE A 62 -0.54 6.85 -3.94
C ILE A 62 -0.09 7.53 -2.66
N ASP A 63 -0.82 8.53 -2.21
CA ASP A 63 -0.42 9.46 -1.17
C ASP A 63 -1.52 9.64 -0.13
N ASN A 64 -1.17 9.43 1.13
CA ASN A 64 -2.10 9.58 2.25
C ASN A 64 -3.43 8.82 2.02
N CYS A 65 -3.34 7.53 1.67
CA CYS A 65 -4.50 6.68 1.40
C CYS A 65 -4.59 5.54 2.42
N TRP A 66 -5.82 5.11 2.71
CA TRP A 66 -6.08 4.00 3.62
C TRP A 66 -6.73 2.83 2.90
N SER A 67 -6.21 1.64 3.12
CA SER A 67 -6.70 0.40 2.54
C SER A 67 -6.86 -0.66 3.63
N PHE A 68 -8.11 -1.05 3.93
CA PHE A 68 -8.36 -1.93 5.06
C PHE A 68 -9.53 -2.87 4.82
N LEU A 69 -9.43 -4.08 5.38
CA LEU A 69 -10.50 -5.10 5.31
C LEU A 69 -10.90 -5.49 3.88
N ASN A 70 -10.04 -5.26 2.86
CA ASN A 70 -10.32 -5.74 1.51
C ASN A 70 -10.11 -7.26 1.42
N GLY A 71 -10.80 -7.91 0.50
CA GLY A 71 -10.88 -9.35 0.37
C GLY A 71 -11.83 -10.00 1.38
N TYR A 72 -12.65 -9.19 2.07
CA TYR A 72 -13.71 -9.66 2.96
C TYR A 72 -15.03 -8.97 2.64
N THR A 73 -16.13 -9.67 2.89
CA THR A 73 -17.45 -9.05 2.97
C THR A 73 -17.59 -8.31 4.32
N LYS A 74 -18.62 -7.48 4.45
CA LYS A 74 -18.92 -6.82 5.73
C LYS A 74 -19.26 -7.82 6.84
N GLU A 75 -19.79 -8.98 6.47
CA GLU A 75 -20.12 -10.09 7.34
C GLU A 75 -18.88 -10.90 7.76
N GLY A 76 -17.72 -10.64 7.14
CA GLY A 76 -16.43 -11.26 7.45
C GLY A 76 -16.10 -12.48 6.58
N ASP A 77 -16.92 -12.77 5.57
CA ASP A 77 -16.65 -13.86 4.64
C ASP A 77 -15.49 -13.46 3.68
N LYS A 78 -14.72 -14.48 3.27
CA LYS A 78 -13.64 -14.29 2.32
C LYS A 78 -14.20 -14.08 0.92
N ALA A 79 -13.63 -13.10 0.20
CA ALA A 79 -13.94 -12.77 -1.19
C ALA A 79 -12.70 -12.94 -2.09
N GLY A 80 -12.46 -12.05 -3.08
CA GLY A 80 -11.30 -12.11 -3.99
C GLY A 80 -9.92 -12.06 -3.33
N ASP A 81 -8.91 -11.50 -3.98
CA ASP A 81 -7.54 -11.53 -3.48
C ASP A 81 -7.33 -10.68 -2.22
N GLY A 82 -7.78 -9.44 -2.22
CA GLY A 82 -7.81 -8.58 -1.06
C GLY A 82 -6.45 -8.08 -0.60
N THR A 83 -5.60 -7.64 -1.53
CA THR A 83 -4.39 -6.89 -1.22
C THR A 83 -4.74 -5.44 -0.88
N GLY A 84 -4.03 -4.84 0.06
CA GLY A 84 -4.22 -3.45 0.41
C GLY A 84 -3.81 -2.52 -0.74
N PHE A 85 -2.53 -2.51 -1.04
CA PHE A 85 -1.91 -1.72 -2.11
C PHE A 85 -1.10 -2.64 -3.03
N LYS A 86 -1.68 -3.02 -4.16
CA LYS A 86 -1.02 -3.75 -5.24
C LYS A 86 -0.44 -2.73 -6.20
N SER A 87 0.83 -2.40 -6.01
CA SER A 87 1.41 -1.15 -6.50
C SER A 87 2.25 -1.29 -7.76
N GLY A 88 1.88 -2.20 -8.64
CA GLY A 88 2.58 -2.33 -9.92
C GLY A 88 2.44 -3.71 -10.57
N GLY A 89 3.44 -4.07 -11.35
CA GLY A 89 3.52 -5.33 -12.07
C GLY A 89 2.86 -5.33 -13.45
N TYR A 90 3.25 -6.30 -14.23
CA TYR A 90 2.73 -6.51 -15.60
C TYR A 90 2.19 -7.93 -15.75
N GLY A 91 1.82 -8.54 -14.64
CA GLY A 91 1.36 -9.93 -14.58
C GLY A 91 2.46 -10.95 -14.84
N MET A 92 2.07 -12.20 -14.84
CA MET A 92 2.96 -13.35 -15.07
C MET A 92 2.63 -14.07 -16.40
N SER A 93 2.13 -13.33 -17.40
CA SER A 93 1.95 -13.85 -18.74
C SER A 93 3.28 -14.06 -19.46
N ASP A 94 3.33 -14.91 -20.46
CA ASP A 94 4.55 -15.20 -21.23
C ASP A 94 4.97 -14.00 -22.12
N ASN A 95 4.05 -13.09 -22.42
CA ASN A 95 4.31 -11.89 -23.20
C ASN A 95 3.61 -10.66 -22.59
N PRO A 96 4.12 -10.13 -21.48
CA PRO A 96 3.52 -8.98 -20.84
C PRO A 96 3.73 -7.70 -21.67
N LYS A 97 2.74 -6.82 -21.66
CA LYS A 97 2.82 -5.51 -22.32
C LYS A 97 3.57 -4.51 -21.45
N VAL A 98 4.87 -4.66 -21.34
CA VAL A 98 5.76 -3.83 -20.55
C VAL A 98 6.09 -2.54 -21.30
N PRO A 99 6.11 -1.35 -20.64
CA PRO A 99 6.55 -0.10 -21.26
C PRO A 99 8.06 -0.12 -21.56
N LYS A 100 8.52 0.77 -22.44
CA LYS A 100 9.95 0.89 -22.76
C LYS A 100 10.78 1.31 -21.55
N VAL A 101 10.22 2.23 -20.75
CA VAL A 101 10.81 2.66 -19.48
C VAL A 101 9.86 2.22 -18.37
N ILE A 102 10.35 1.36 -17.49
CA ILE A 102 9.56 0.91 -16.35
C ILE A 102 9.39 2.10 -15.38
N PRO A 103 8.16 2.52 -15.09
CA PRO A 103 7.94 3.64 -14.18
C PRO A 103 8.25 3.24 -12.74
N MET A 104 8.85 4.12 -11.97
CA MET A 104 8.88 3.99 -10.52
C MET A 104 7.59 4.58 -9.94
N HIS A 105 6.76 3.75 -9.33
CA HIS A 105 5.60 4.21 -8.58
C HIS A 105 6.02 4.65 -7.17
N ILE A 106 5.22 5.54 -6.57
CA ILE A 106 5.44 6.02 -5.20
C ILE A 106 4.20 5.68 -4.37
N VAL A 107 4.41 5.06 -3.22
CA VAL A 107 3.37 4.81 -2.22
C VAL A 107 3.85 5.43 -0.92
N GLN A 108 3.16 6.46 -0.46
CA GLN A 108 3.62 7.22 0.70
C GLN A 108 2.51 7.62 1.63
N TYR A 109 2.83 7.70 2.94
CA TYR A 109 1.91 8.09 4.01
C TYR A 109 0.62 7.27 4.02
N CYS A 110 0.70 6.02 3.60
CA CYS A 110 -0.45 5.14 3.45
C CYS A 110 -0.58 4.16 4.63
N LEU A 111 -1.82 3.76 4.90
CA LEU A 111 -2.18 2.80 5.92
C LEU A 111 -2.79 1.53 5.30
N ALA A 112 -2.18 0.38 5.53
CA ALA A 112 -2.72 -0.93 5.16
C ALA A 112 -3.08 -1.73 6.41
N TYR A 113 -4.37 -2.03 6.62
CA TYR A 113 -4.84 -2.69 7.81
C TYR A 113 -5.73 -3.90 7.50
N LYS A 114 -5.38 -5.05 8.07
CA LYS A 114 -6.24 -6.25 8.13
C LYS A 114 -6.84 -6.66 6.76
N ASN A 115 -6.13 -6.39 5.66
CA ASN A 115 -6.49 -6.89 4.34
C ASN A 115 -6.33 -8.42 4.31
N LYS A 116 -7.08 -9.11 3.46
CA LYS A 116 -7.06 -10.59 3.37
C LYS A 116 -5.69 -11.11 2.96
N ASN A 117 -5.01 -10.40 2.06
CA ASN A 117 -3.69 -10.71 1.53
C ASN A 117 -2.64 -9.69 2.02
N LYS A 118 -1.65 -9.31 1.22
CA LYS A 118 -0.55 -8.42 1.60
C LYS A 118 -1.06 -7.00 1.91
N GLY A 119 -0.39 -6.30 2.80
CA GLY A 119 -0.64 -4.87 3.02
C GLY A 119 -0.15 -4.04 1.83
N PHE A 120 1.15 -4.06 1.61
CA PHE A 120 1.84 -3.39 0.51
C PHE A 120 2.55 -4.44 -0.36
N TYR A 121 2.28 -4.44 -1.66
CA TYR A 121 2.72 -5.47 -2.57
C TYR A 121 3.28 -4.91 -3.87
N ALA A 122 4.51 -5.27 -4.21
CA ALA A 122 5.16 -4.87 -5.46
C ALA A 122 4.57 -5.58 -6.70
N ASN A 123 3.93 -6.73 -6.50
CA ASN A 123 3.21 -7.46 -7.55
C ASN A 123 4.05 -7.74 -8.81
N HIS A 124 5.26 -8.26 -8.63
CA HIS A 124 6.17 -8.60 -9.74
C HIS A 124 6.57 -7.38 -10.61
N HIS A 125 6.66 -6.19 -10.01
CA HIS A 125 7.02 -4.98 -10.73
C HIS A 125 8.49 -5.03 -11.18
N LEU A 126 8.74 -4.89 -12.47
CA LEU A 126 10.09 -5.03 -13.07
C LEU A 126 11.03 -3.86 -12.75
N GLY A 127 10.52 -2.72 -12.35
CA GLY A 127 11.29 -1.59 -11.80
C GLY A 127 11.13 -1.53 -10.29
N GLY A 128 11.83 -0.69 -9.62
CA GLY A 128 11.60 -0.44 -8.20
C GLY A 128 10.30 0.34 -7.94
N ILE A 129 9.84 0.29 -6.70
CA ILE A 129 8.76 1.13 -6.17
C ILE A 129 9.30 1.84 -4.94
N ALA A 130 8.97 3.12 -4.79
CA ALA A 130 9.32 3.89 -3.61
C ALA A 130 8.22 3.79 -2.55
N TRP A 131 8.57 3.31 -1.38
CA TRP A 131 7.70 3.09 -0.23
C TRP A 131 8.14 4.00 0.91
N TYR A 132 7.45 5.11 1.11
CA TYR A 132 7.82 6.10 2.11
C TYR A 132 6.75 6.24 3.19
N ASN A 133 7.14 6.18 4.44
CA ASN A 133 6.26 6.55 5.55
C ASN A 133 4.91 5.81 5.57
N ASN A 134 4.89 4.53 5.21
CA ASN A 134 3.68 3.74 5.26
C ASN A 134 3.58 2.95 6.58
N THR A 135 2.37 2.61 6.98
CA THR A 135 2.12 1.74 8.13
C THR A 135 1.32 0.51 7.72
N GLY A 136 1.88 -0.68 7.97
CA GLY A 136 1.21 -1.97 7.78
C GLY A 136 0.87 -2.61 9.12
N TYR A 137 -0.40 -3.03 9.32
CA TYR A 137 -0.86 -3.67 10.53
C TYR A 137 -1.83 -4.81 10.25
N ARG A 138 -1.57 -5.98 10.84
CA ARG A 138 -2.43 -7.17 10.75
C ARG A 138 -2.78 -7.64 9.32
N ASN A 139 -1.96 -7.33 8.32
CA ASN A 139 -2.05 -8.07 7.05
C ASN A 139 -1.28 -9.40 7.18
N PRO A 140 -1.52 -10.43 6.35
CA PRO A 140 -0.72 -11.67 6.39
C PRO A 140 0.79 -11.40 6.31
N SER A 141 1.20 -10.56 5.34
CA SER A 141 2.48 -9.85 5.35
C SER A 141 2.22 -8.37 5.19
N ASN A 142 2.92 -7.52 5.95
CA ASN A 142 2.70 -6.09 5.84
C ASN A 142 3.35 -5.52 4.58
N PHE A 143 4.57 -5.94 4.24
CA PHE A 143 5.29 -5.55 3.03
C PHE A 143 5.79 -6.79 2.28
N CYS A 144 5.53 -6.89 0.98
CA CYS A 144 5.97 -7.96 0.10
C CYS A 144 6.50 -7.38 -1.20
N MET A 145 7.80 -7.54 -1.44
CA MET A 145 8.51 -6.88 -2.54
C MET A 145 8.75 -7.82 -3.73
N LEU A 146 8.02 -8.92 -3.82
CA LEU A 146 8.20 -9.92 -4.86
C LEU A 146 8.24 -9.32 -6.25
N ASN A 147 9.31 -9.59 -6.98
CA ASN A 147 9.52 -9.17 -8.35
C ASN A 147 9.47 -10.35 -9.32
N ARG A 148 9.44 -10.04 -10.59
CA ARG A 148 9.64 -10.95 -11.70
C ARG A 148 11.08 -10.78 -12.22
N LYS A 149 11.74 -11.87 -12.65
CA LYS A 149 13.13 -11.88 -13.10
C LYS A 149 13.37 -10.95 -14.29
N SER A 150 12.48 -10.98 -15.28
CA SER A 150 12.53 -10.09 -16.45
C SER A 150 11.20 -10.06 -17.20
N ALA A 151 11.07 -9.19 -18.19
CA ALA A 151 9.89 -9.14 -19.04
C ALA A 151 9.66 -10.46 -19.83
N SER A 152 10.72 -11.16 -20.17
CA SER A 152 10.67 -12.41 -20.94
C SER A 152 10.66 -13.66 -20.08
N GLU A 153 11.03 -13.56 -18.81
CA GLU A 153 11.14 -14.72 -17.90
C GLU A 153 10.13 -14.61 -16.76
N LYS A 154 9.12 -15.44 -16.82
CA LYS A 154 8.02 -15.56 -15.85
C LYS A 154 8.47 -16.34 -14.61
N VAL A 155 9.46 -15.81 -13.91
CA VAL A 155 10.06 -16.41 -12.73
C VAL A 155 10.01 -15.41 -11.57
N ASP A 156 9.49 -15.82 -10.44
CA ASP A 156 9.51 -15.04 -9.21
C ASP A 156 10.93 -14.92 -8.67
N VAL A 157 11.30 -13.70 -8.30
CA VAL A 157 12.58 -13.40 -7.66
C VAL A 157 12.38 -12.44 -6.50
N PRO A 158 13.28 -12.41 -5.51
CA PRO A 158 13.25 -11.35 -4.50
C PRO A 158 13.28 -9.96 -5.13
N GLY A 159 12.54 -9.03 -4.54
CA GLY A 159 12.38 -7.66 -5.04
C GLY A 159 13.70 -6.91 -5.13
N TYR A 160 13.85 -6.12 -6.16
CA TYR A 160 15.04 -5.31 -6.44
C TYR A 160 14.66 -3.89 -6.87
N GLY A 161 15.58 -2.94 -6.69
CA GLY A 161 15.39 -1.54 -7.10
C GLY A 161 14.38 -0.77 -6.25
N HIS A 162 13.89 -1.35 -5.17
CA HIS A 162 12.96 -0.67 -4.27
C HIS A 162 13.67 0.34 -3.36
N ILE A 163 12.95 1.39 -2.99
CA ILE A 163 13.32 2.35 -1.95
C ILE A 163 12.31 2.18 -0.81
N ILE A 164 12.75 1.73 0.35
CA ILE A 164 11.89 1.39 1.48
C ILE A 164 12.35 2.21 2.69
N LYS A 165 11.67 3.34 2.97
CA LYS A 165 12.11 4.30 3.99
C LYS A 165 11.00 4.71 4.93
N ASN A 166 11.33 4.81 6.21
CA ASN A 166 10.47 5.36 7.25
C ASN A 166 9.14 4.62 7.44
N ASN A 167 9.08 3.33 7.10
CA ASN A 167 7.84 2.57 7.22
C ASN A 167 7.72 1.91 8.60
N ILE A 168 6.48 1.71 9.03
CA ILE A 168 6.14 0.94 10.25
C ILE A 168 5.44 -0.35 9.83
N SER A 169 5.89 -1.46 10.42
CA SER A 169 5.21 -2.75 10.34
C SER A 169 4.92 -3.25 11.76
N TYR A 170 3.63 -3.40 12.07
CA TYR A 170 3.19 -3.88 13.36
C TYR A 170 2.35 -5.16 13.21
N MET A 171 2.65 -6.18 13.99
CA MET A 171 1.92 -7.44 14.10
C MET A 171 1.37 -7.99 12.77
N PRO A 172 2.20 -8.37 11.78
CA PRO A 172 1.70 -9.13 10.63
C PRO A 172 1.04 -10.42 11.13
N ARG A 173 -0.06 -10.85 10.49
CA ARG A 173 -0.79 -12.07 10.93
C ARG A 173 0.03 -13.35 10.79
N SER A 174 0.95 -13.39 9.83
CA SER A 174 1.94 -14.46 9.74
C SER A 174 3.21 -14.02 10.45
N ALA A 175 3.66 -14.80 11.43
CA ALA A 175 4.80 -14.46 12.26
C ALA A 175 6.04 -14.12 11.41
N GLY A 176 6.72 -13.03 11.77
CA GLY A 176 7.95 -12.57 11.11
C GLY A 176 7.78 -11.97 9.71
N LYS A 177 6.56 -11.84 9.18
CA LYS A 177 6.34 -11.35 7.82
C LYS A 177 6.14 -9.83 7.77
N HIS A 178 7.08 -9.08 8.37
CA HIS A 178 7.13 -7.63 8.31
C HIS A 178 7.50 -7.15 6.91
N LEU A 179 8.62 -7.64 6.39
CA LEU A 179 9.12 -7.43 5.02
C LEU A 179 9.54 -8.79 4.46
N ILE A 180 9.04 -9.16 3.29
CA ILE A 180 9.35 -10.44 2.64
C ILE A 180 9.64 -10.26 1.16
N ASP A 181 10.26 -11.29 0.60
CA ASP A 181 10.53 -11.40 -0.84
C ASP A 181 11.32 -10.20 -1.38
N VAL A 182 12.35 -9.76 -0.67
CA VAL A 182 13.22 -8.62 -1.00
C VAL A 182 14.67 -9.08 -1.11
N ASP A 183 15.41 -8.56 -2.09
CA ASP A 183 16.86 -8.60 -2.12
C ASP A 183 17.40 -7.31 -1.48
N GLU A 184 17.82 -7.42 -0.23
CA GLU A 184 18.29 -6.27 0.55
C GLU A 184 19.54 -5.62 -0.05
N THR A 185 20.31 -6.36 -0.86
CA THR A 185 21.54 -5.86 -1.50
C THR A 185 21.23 -5.00 -2.74
N LEU A 186 20.06 -5.17 -3.31
CA LEU A 186 19.58 -4.48 -4.51
C LEU A 186 18.49 -3.44 -4.22
N CYS A 187 18.19 -3.19 -2.94
CA CYS A 187 17.20 -2.22 -2.49
C CYS A 187 17.81 -1.20 -1.53
N GLU A 188 17.23 -0.01 -1.49
CA GLU A 188 17.57 0.99 -0.46
C GLU A 188 16.60 0.85 0.71
N ILE A 189 17.09 0.32 1.84
CA ILE A 189 16.27 0.05 3.04
C ILE A 189 16.83 0.89 4.19
N VAL A 190 16.07 1.91 4.62
CA VAL A 190 16.54 2.90 5.60
C VAL A 190 15.45 3.27 6.58
N ASN A 191 15.79 3.29 7.85
CA ASN A 191 14.96 3.84 8.93
C ASN A 191 13.53 3.30 8.95
N ASN A 192 13.33 1.97 8.88
CA ASN A 192 12.02 1.35 9.06
C ASN A 192 11.94 0.70 10.44
N SER A 193 10.76 0.45 10.95
CA SER A 193 10.58 -0.24 12.23
C SER A 193 11.01 -1.72 12.23
N PHE A 194 11.36 -2.26 11.06
CA PHE A 194 11.64 -3.68 10.84
C PHE A 194 12.94 -3.96 10.11
N ALA A 195 13.57 -2.97 9.50
CA ALA A 195 14.85 -3.11 8.75
C ALA A 195 15.45 -1.72 8.41
N PRO A 196 16.78 -1.56 8.39
CA PRO A 196 17.80 -2.55 8.76
C PRO A 196 17.83 -2.87 10.26
N GLU A 197 17.35 -1.96 11.11
CA GLU A 197 17.11 -2.17 12.54
C GLU A 197 15.70 -2.72 12.74
N SER A 198 15.47 -3.48 13.80
CA SER A 198 14.13 -3.90 14.18
C SER A 198 13.77 -3.41 15.59
N TYR A 199 12.53 -2.96 15.74
CA TYR A 199 11.98 -2.45 16.99
C TYR A 199 10.86 -3.38 17.46
N GLU A 200 10.93 -3.80 18.72
CA GLU A 200 9.85 -4.58 19.34
C GLU A 200 8.72 -3.63 19.76
N LEU A 201 7.75 -3.46 18.87
CA LEU A 201 6.60 -2.60 19.12
C LEU A 201 5.52 -3.33 19.92
N THR A 202 4.87 -2.58 20.80
CA THR A 202 3.73 -3.03 21.61
C THR A 202 2.51 -2.13 21.38
N SER A 203 1.39 -2.46 22.00
CA SER A 203 0.21 -1.58 21.94
C SER A 203 0.44 -0.22 22.59
N ALA A 204 1.37 -0.13 23.53
CA ALA A 204 1.71 1.12 24.21
C ALA A 204 2.46 2.14 23.32
N ASP A 205 2.99 1.69 22.18
CA ASP A 205 3.64 2.57 21.21
C ASP A 205 2.64 3.40 20.40
N PHE A 206 1.35 3.06 20.46
CA PHE A 206 0.31 3.69 19.65
C PHE A 206 -0.76 4.39 20.50
N ILE A 207 -1.27 5.52 20.02
CA ILE A 207 -2.32 6.28 20.70
C ILE A 207 -3.61 5.46 20.78
N SER A 208 -3.96 4.78 19.69
CA SER A 208 -5.15 3.94 19.59
C SER A 208 -4.89 2.74 18.67
N LEU A 209 -5.54 1.63 18.97
CA LEU A 209 -5.68 0.46 18.10
C LEU A 209 -7.16 0.16 17.78
N GLU A 210 -8.05 1.13 18.05
CA GLU A 210 -9.49 1.04 17.75
C GLU A 210 -9.76 1.24 16.27
N ASP A 211 -10.03 0.15 15.56
CA ASP A 211 -10.19 0.14 14.11
C ASP A 211 -11.49 0.79 13.62
N THR A 212 -12.46 0.97 14.49
CA THR A 212 -13.69 1.70 14.20
C THR A 212 -13.44 3.16 13.80
N GLU A 213 -12.35 3.77 14.28
CA GLU A 213 -11.93 5.12 13.92
C GLU A 213 -11.70 5.30 12.40
N LEU A 214 -11.28 4.22 11.70
CA LEU A 214 -11.04 4.23 10.26
C LEU A 214 -12.30 4.56 9.43
N MET A 215 -13.48 4.34 10.01
CA MET A 215 -14.77 4.59 9.37
C MET A 215 -15.40 5.93 9.79
N ASN A 216 -14.71 6.74 10.60
CA ASN A 216 -15.20 8.06 10.98
C ASN A 216 -15.48 8.91 9.73
N PRO A 217 -16.43 9.85 9.82
CA PRO A 217 -16.70 10.79 8.75
C PRO A 217 -15.45 11.58 8.38
N ARG A 218 -15.33 11.96 7.11
CA ARG A 218 -14.31 12.91 6.67
C ARG A 218 -14.47 14.25 7.40
N GLN A 219 -13.38 14.97 7.48
CA GLN A 219 -13.41 16.34 7.98
C GLN A 219 -14.22 17.25 7.05
N ALA A 220 -14.62 18.43 7.51
CA ALA A 220 -15.48 19.35 6.76
C ALA A 220 -14.85 19.82 5.42
N ASP A 221 -13.52 19.84 5.34
CA ASP A 221 -12.78 20.17 4.12
C ASP A 221 -12.59 18.96 3.17
N GLY A 222 -13.16 17.79 3.49
CA GLY A 222 -13.08 16.57 2.72
C GLY A 222 -11.83 15.72 2.99
N THR A 223 -10.91 16.15 3.84
CA THR A 223 -9.73 15.37 4.22
C THR A 223 -10.12 14.13 5.03
N LEU A 224 -9.18 13.21 5.17
CA LEU A 224 -9.36 12.03 6.02
C LEU A 224 -9.64 12.44 7.47
N PRO A 225 -10.40 11.63 8.24
CA PRO A 225 -10.67 11.95 9.64
C PRO A 225 -9.36 11.99 10.44
N ASP A 226 -9.30 12.91 11.39
CA ASP A 226 -8.23 12.89 12.41
C ASP A 226 -8.55 11.79 13.42
N ILE A 227 -7.68 10.80 13.51
CA ILE A 227 -7.85 9.59 14.32
C ILE A 227 -6.59 9.29 15.12
N GLY A 228 -6.73 8.55 16.21
CA GLY A 228 -5.61 8.06 17.02
C GLY A 228 -5.02 6.74 16.52
N PHE A 229 -5.73 6.05 15.62
CA PHE A 229 -5.37 4.70 15.19
C PHE A 229 -3.97 4.63 14.59
N LEU A 230 -3.10 3.83 15.22
CA LEU A 230 -1.69 3.63 14.84
C LEU A 230 -0.83 4.92 14.80
N LYS A 231 -1.28 6.02 15.38
CA LYS A 231 -0.40 7.18 15.64
C LYS A 231 0.57 6.85 16.77
N ILE A 232 1.81 7.25 16.61
CA ILE A 232 2.88 6.99 17.57
C ILE A 232 2.70 7.85 18.83
N THR A 233 2.79 7.24 20.02
CA THR A 233 2.79 7.97 21.31
C THR A 233 4.12 8.67 21.56
N ALA A 234 4.11 9.71 22.38
CA ALA A 234 5.34 10.42 22.77
C ALA A 234 6.30 9.53 23.60
N SER A 235 5.81 8.45 24.18
CA SER A 235 6.63 7.48 24.95
C SER A 235 7.21 6.36 24.09
N SER A 236 6.80 6.23 22.83
CA SER A 236 7.32 5.22 21.93
C SER A 236 8.79 5.47 21.56
N MET A 237 9.54 4.38 21.41
CA MET A 237 10.90 4.45 20.87
C MET A 237 10.97 4.94 19.42
N LEU A 238 9.85 4.96 18.72
CA LEU A 238 9.75 5.51 17.36
C LEU A 238 9.44 7.02 17.34
N TYR A 239 9.14 7.62 18.51
CA TYR A 239 8.82 9.05 18.56
C TYR A 239 9.99 9.91 18.03
N GLY A 240 9.67 10.84 17.16
CA GLY A 240 10.67 11.73 16.53
C GLY A 240 11.52 11.09 15.44
N LYS A 241 11.34 9.80 15.11
CA LYS A 241 12.10 9.12 14.04
C LYS A 241 11.52 9.37 12.65
N GLY A 242 10.40 10.06 12.52
CA GLY A 242 9.78 10.38 11.24
C GLY A 242 9.21 9.17 10.49
N MET A 243 8.84 8.11 11.20
CA MET A 243 8.28 6.89 10.62
C MET A 243 6.76 6.87 10.62
N GLY A 244 6.20 6.11 9.67
CA GLY A 244 4.77 5.79 9.61
C GLY A 244 3.92 6.81 8.87
N TYR A 245 2.66 6.45 8.66
CA TYR A 245 1.71 7.18 7.81
C TYR A 245 1.36 8.58 8.33
N GLU A 246 1.51 8.81 9.62
CA GLU A 246 1.23 10.10 10.27
C GLU A 246 2.46 11.02 10.38
N ALA A 247 3.67 10.53 10.06
CA ALA A 247 4.89 11.33 10.15
C ALA A 247 4.92 12.48 9.14
N GLY A 248 4.10 12.39 8.08
CA GLY A 248 3.93 13.42 7.06
C GLY A 248 2.89 14.46 7.40
N GLY A 249 2.58 14.69 8.68
CA GLY A 249 1.57 15.65 9.11
C GLY A 249 1.47 16.85 8.19
N GLN A 250 0.43 16.87 7.35
CA GLN A 250 0.08 17.93 6.39
C GLN A 250 1.26 18.39 5.51
N VAL A 251 1.55 17.64 4.45
CA VAL A 251 2.25 18.27 3.33
C VAL A 251 1.33 19.36 2.82
N PRO A 252 1.73 20.64 2.88
CA PRO A 252 0.93 21.70 2.29
C PRO A 252 0.68 21.34 0.83
N VAL A 253 -0.59 21.41 0.40
CA VAL A 253 -0.90 21.35 -1.02
C VAL A 253 -0.11 22.51 -1.64
N PRO A 254 0.76 22.29 -2.64
CA PRO A 254 1.37 23.40 -3.34
C PRO A 254 0.23 24.26 -3.87
N ASP A 255 0.24 25.55 -3.53
CA ASP A 255 -0.66 26.53 -4.14
C ASP A 255 -0.49 26.43 -5.65
N GLU A 256 -1.61 26.36 -6.36
CA GLU A 256 -1.62 26.38 -7.83
C GLU A 256 -1.29 27.82 -8.26
N ASP A 257 -0.10 28.02 -8.85
CA ASP A 257 0.17 29.15 -9.73
C ASP A 257 -0.30 28.86 -11.16
#